data_c3324b9722cdbdfe530a229e95375acc
#
_entry.id   c3324b9722cdbdfe530a229e95375acc
#
_cell.length_a   1.000
_cell.length_b   1.000
_cell.length_c   1.000
_cell.angle_alpha   90.00
_cell.angle_beta   90.00
_cell.angle_gamma   90.00
#
_symmetry.space_group_name_H-M   'P 1'
#
loop_
_entity.id
_entity.type
_entity.pdbx_description
1 polymer ?
#
loop_
_entity_poly.entity_id
_entity_poly.type
_entity_poly.pdbx_seq_one_letter_code
_entity_poly.pdbx_strand_id
1 'polypeptide(L)'
;MASSTDTRRPSSAAGPRLRRAALGAYRWLLLGFLLLGAVQIFLAGLGAFRLDNTGVSGDTAFAPHRAVGFAMGGVALVILLLALIARAGFRAVVLSAVLFLLAFLAQSVLASLADHSVAFGGLHALDGLAILTIAAFLYLRARR
;
A
#
# COMPACT_ATOMS: atom_id res chain seq x y z
N MET A 1 44.65 9.62 -44.28
CA MET A 1 43.86 10.45 -43.35
C MET A 1 42.52 9.74 -43.18
N ALA A 2 42.33 8.98 -42.07
CA ALA A 2 41.07 8.31 -41.75
C ALA A 2 40.32 9.18 -40.75
N SER A 3 39.16 9.73 -41.18
CA SER A 3 38.26 10.50 -40.33
C SER A 3 37.48 9.53 -39.45
N SER A 4 37.77 9.48 -38.15
CA SER A 4 36.98 8.74 -37.17
C SER A 4 35.72 9.54 -36.84
N THR A 5 34.59 9.12 -37.40
CA THR A 5 33.26 9.61 -36.99
C THR A 5 32.97 9.10 -35.58
N ASP A 6 33.17 9.96 -34.58
CA ASP A 6 32.77 9.77 -33.19
C ASP A 6 31.22 9.76 -33.10
N THR A 7 30.63 8.58 -33.21
CA THR A 7 29.19 8.38 -32.98
C THR A 7 28.89 8.37 -31.49
N ARG A 8 28.92 9.53 -30.84
CA ARG A 8 28.37 9.69 -29.47
C ARG A 8 26.88 9.40 -29.51
N ARG A 9 26.50 8.21 -29.04
CA ARG A 9 25.08 7.91 -28.72
C ARG A 9 24.62 8.91 -27.65
N PRO A 10 23.53 9.65 -27.88
CA PRO A 10 22.99 10.51 -26.85
C PRO A 10 22.57 9.63 -25.65
N SER A 11 23.28 9.77 -24.54
CA SER A 11 22.89 9.14 -23.29
C SER A 11 21.49 9.68 -22.89
N SER A 12 20.46 8.84 -22.90
CA SER A 12 19.10 9.26 -22.59
C SER A 12 19.04 9.75 -21.12
N ALA A 13 19.06 11.05 -20.93
CA ALA A 13 18.94 11.71 -19.63
C ALA A 13 17.56 11.44 -18.94
N ALA A 14 16.68 10.73 -19.62
CA ALA A 14 15.35 10.36 -19.13
C ALA A 14 15.38 9.38 -17.94
N GLY A 15 16.30 8.41 -17.94
CA GLY A 15 16.35 7.38 -16.89
C GLY A 15 16.58 7.90 -15.46
N PRO A 16 17.57 8.81 -15.23
CA PRO A 16 17.81 9.35 -13.90
C PRO A 16 16.69 10.28 -13.40
N ARG A 17 16.01 11.00 -14.30
CA ARG A 17 14.87 11.87 -13.96
C ARG A 17 13.64 11.05 -13.56
N LEU A 18 13.29 10.02 -14.34
CA LEU A 18 12.19 9.11 -14.05
C LEU A 18 12.39 8.41 -12.70
N ARG A 19 13.60 7.91 -12.44
CA ARG A 19 13.91 7.27 -11.16
C ARG A 19 13.71 8.22 -9.97
N ARG A 20 14.16 9.45 -10.05
CA ARG A 20 13.97 10.45 -8.98
C ARG A 20 12.51 10.79 -8.78
N ALA A 21 11.74 10.97 -9.84
CA ALA A 21 10.30 11.21 -9.75
C ALA A 21 9.58 10.02 -9.11
N ALA A 22 9.91 8.77 -9.50
CA ALA A 22 9.36 7.57 -8.93
C ALA A 22 9.69 7.43 -7.43
N LEU A 23 10.91 7.76 -6.98
CA LEU A 23 11.26 7.78 -5.56
C LEU A 23 10.47 8.83 -4.77
N GLY A 24 10.27 10.01 -5.35
CA GLY A 24 9.42 11.05 -4.76
C GLY A 24 7.98 10.57 -4.60
N ALA A 25 7.38 10.05 -5.68
CA ALA A 25 6.03 9.51 -5.68
C ALA A 25 5.88 8.33 -4.70
N TYR A 26 6.85 7.41 -4.65
CA TYR A 26 6.89 6.30 -3.70
C TYR A 26 6.79 6.78 -2.25
N ARG A 27 7.56 7.80 -1.86
CA ARG A 27 7.53 8.37 -0.50
C ARG A 27 6.19 9.00 -0.16
N TRP A 28 5.65 9.81 -1.08
CA TRP A 28 4.37 10.48 -0.86
C TRP A 28 3.20 9.51 -0.82
N LEU A 29 3.22 8.45 -1.65
CA LEU A 29 2.21 7.40 -1.57
C LEU A 29 2.28 6.58 -0.29
N LEU A 30 3.48 6.29 0.23
CA LEU A 30 3.62 5.64 1.54
C LEU A 30 3.04 6.51 2.67
N LEU A 31 3.27 7.82 2.64
CA LEU A 31 2.65 8.73 3.60
C LEU A 31 1.13 8.76 3.46
N GLY A 32 0.63 8.91 2.22
CA GLY A 32 -0.81 8.86 1.95
C GLY A 32 -1.44 7.54 2.38
N PHE A 33 -0.75 6.41 2.18
CA PHE A 33 -1.18 5.09 2.63
C PHE A 33 -1.30 5.01 4.16
N LEU A 34 -0.36 5.57 4.90
CA LEU A 34 -0.42 5.63 6.37
C LEU A 34 -1.60 6.50 6.85
N LEU A 35 -1.86 7.64 6.18
CA LEU A 35 -3.02 8.47 6.49
C LEU A 35 -4.34 7.74 6.19
N LEU A 36 -4.42 7.03 5.06
CA LEU A 36 -5.56 6.17 4.75
C LEU A 36 -5.73 5.04 5.78
N GLY A 37 -4.64 4.51 6.32
CA GLY A 37 -4.67 3.54 7.39
C GLY A 37 -5.32 4.08 8.68
N ALA A 38 -5.02 5.33 9.04
CA ALA A 38 -5.70 5.99 10.16
C ALA A 38 -7.21 6.16 9.88
N VAL A 39 -7.58 6.54 8.65
CA VAL A 39 -8.98 6.59 8.22
C VAL A 39 -9.64 5.20 8.29
N GLN A 40 -8.93 4.14 7.91
CA GLN A 40 -9.43 2.76 8.00
C GLN A 40 -9.78 2.35 9.43
N ILE A 41 -8.90 2.66 10.39
CA ILE A 41 -9.17 2.38 11.81
C ILE A 41 -10.41 3.15 12.28
N PHE A 42 -10.52 4.42 11.92
CA PHE A 42 -11.69 5.24 12.23
C PHE A 42 -12.98 4.65 11.64
N LEU A 43 -12.95 4.26 10.35
CA LEU A 43 -14.11 3.68 9.66
C LEU A 43 -14.49 2.31 10.22
N ALA A 44 -13.54 1.50 10.67
CA ALA A 44 -13.82 0.24 11.37
C ALA A 44 -14.56 0.49 12.69
N GLY A 45 -14.06 1.43 13.51
CA GLY A 45 -14.73 1.84 14.73
C GLY A 45 -16.14 2.39 14.48
N LEU A 46 -16.29 3.28 13.49
CA LEU A 46 -17.60 3.82 13.10
C LEU A 46 -18.56 2.70 12.66
N GLY A 47 -18.08 1.72 11.90
CA GLY A 47 -18.87 0.56 11.47
C GLY A 47 -19.35 -0.26 12.65
N ALA A 48 -18.48 -0.55 13.62
CA ALA A 48 -18.81 -1.30 14.83
C ALA A 48 -19.89 -0.58 15.67
N PHE A 49 -19.71 0.73 15.91
CA PHE A 49 -20.71 1.52 16.65
C PHE A 49 -22.06 1.64 15.91
N ARG A 50 -22.05 1.74 14.59
CA ARG A 50 -23.30 1.75 13.79
C ARG A 50 -24.04 0.42 13.88
N LEU A 51 -23.31 -0.70 13.78
CA LEU A 51 -23.89 -2.03 13.93
C LEU A 51 -24.61 -2.18 15.25
N ASP A 52 -23.96 -1.78 16.35
CA ASP A 52 -24.48 -1.90 17.70
C ASP A 52 -25.68 -0.96 17.99
N ASN A 53 -25.58 0.31 17.56
CA ASN A 53 -26.56 1.34 17.97
C ASN A 53 -27.74 1.55 17.02
N THR A 54 -27.64 1.13 15.75
CA THR A 54 -28.69 1.43 14.77
C THR A 54 -29.39 0.22 14.17
N GLY A 55 -28.93 -1.00 14.50
CA GLY A 55 -29.48 -2.25 13.96
C GLY A 55 -29.31 -2.43 12.44
N VAL A 56 -28.48 -1.61 11.77
CA VAL A 56 -28.16 -1.80 10.35
C VAL A 56 -27.35 -3.09 10.15
N SER A 57 -27.45 -3.68 8.97
CA SER A 57 -26.65 -4.87 8.63
C SER A 57 -25.14 -4.55 8.66
N GLY A 58 -24.32 -5.56 8.95
CA GLY A 58 -22.86 -5.45 8.90
C GLY A 58 -22.36 -4.95 7.55
N ASP A 59 -23.01 -5.36 6.46
CA ASP A 59 -22.71 -4.88 5.12
C ASP A 59 -22.86 -3.37 4.97
N THR A 60 -23.91 -2.81 5.49
CA THR A 60 -24.16 -1.37 5.47
C THR A 60 -23.23 -0.62 6.44
N ALA A 61 -23.04 -1.17 7.64
CA ALA A 61 -22.21 -0.54 8.67
C ALA A 61 -20.75 -0.40 8.23
N PHE A 62 -20.17 -1.44 7.61
CA PHE A 62 -18.78 -1.49 7.19
C PHE A 62 -18.54 -1.14 5.72
N ALA A 63 -19.57 -0.72 4.94
CA ALA A 63 -19.41 -0.38 3.53
C ALA A 63 -18.30 0.67 3.26
N PRO A 64 -18.19 1.78 4.01
CA PRO A 64 -17.12 2.75 3.81
C PRO A 64 -15.73 2.15 4.12
N HIS A 65 -15.61 1.35 5.19
CA HIS A 65 -14.38 0.65 5.56
C HIS A 65 -13.92 -0.28 4.42
N ARG A 66 -14.82 -1.09 3.86
CA ARG A 66 -14.50 -1.97 2.73
C ARG A 66 -14.07 -1.20 1.50
N ALA A 67 -14.77 -0.12 1.14
CA ALA A 67 -14.44 0.68 -0.03
C ALA A 67 -13.03 1.28 0.06
N VAL A 68 -12.68 1.86 1.21
CA VAL A 68 -11.33 2.39 1.44
C VAL A 68 -10.30 1.27 1.50
N GLY A 69 -10.63 0.10 2.08
CA GLY A 69 -9.75 -1.07 2.10
C GLY A 69 -9.36 -1.55 0.70
N PHE A 70 -10.32 -1.66 -0.21
CA PHE A 70 -10.03 -2.00 -1.61
C PHE A 70 -9.17 -0.94 -2.31
N ALA A 71 -9.45 0.34 -2.07
CA ALA A 71 -8.62 1.43 -2.60
C ALA A 71 -7.19 1.34 -2.08
N MET A 72 -6.99 1.01 -0.80
CA MET A 72 -5.66 0.80 -0.21
C MET A 72 -4.91 -0.37 -0.86
N GLY A 73 -5.59 -1.46 -1.19
CA GLY A 73 -4.99 -2.56 -1.98
C GLY A 73 -4.44 -2.08 -3.33
N GLY A 74 -5.21 -1.25 -4.05
CA GLY A 74 -4.77 -0.61 -5.29
C GLY A 74 -3.57 0.32 -5.09
N VAL A 75 -3.58 1.14 -4.03
CA VAL A 75 -2.44 2.01 -3.68
C VAL A 75 -1.20 1.19 -3.34
N ALA A 76 -1.33 0.07 -2.62
CA ALA A 76 -0.22 -0.82 -2.31
C ALA A 76 0.42 -1.43 -3.57
N LEU A 77 -0.38 -1.77 -4.59
CA LEU A 77 0.13 -2.18 -5.89
C LEU A 77 0.95 -1.06 -6.56
N VAL A 78 0.44 0.18 -6.57
CA VAL A 78 1.17 1.32 -7.14
C VAL A 78 2.47 1.57 -6.38
N ILE A 79 2.48 1.44 -5.06
CA ILE A 79 3.69 1.52 -4.23
C ILE A 79 4.72 0.47 -4.68
N LEU A 80 4.31 -0.78 -4.90
CA LEU A 80 5.18 -1.84 -5.40
C LEU A 80 5.76 -1.49 -6.79
N LEU A 81 4.93 -1.05 -7.72
CA LEU A 81 5.36 -0.66 -9.06
C LEU A 81 6.37 0.50 -9.02
N LEU A 82 6.14 1.49 -8.17
CA LEU A 82 7.07 2.59 -7.97
C LEU A 82 8.39 2.15 -7.33
N ALA A 83 8.37 1.19 -6.41
CA ALA A 83 9.59 0.61 -5.84
C ALA A 83 10.44 -0.07 -6.92
N LEU A 84 9.81 -0.76 -7.88
CA LEU A 84 10.48 -1.38 -9.03
C LEU A 84 11.05 -0.33 -9.99
N ILE A 85 10.26 0.65 -10.41
CA ILE A 85 10.68 1.73 -11.34
C ILE A 85 11.80 2.57 -10.73
N ALA A 86 11.68 2.89 -9.44
CA ALA A 86 12.67 3.66 -8.70
C ALA A 86 13.94 2.86 -8.41
N ARG A 87 13.93 1.54 -8.62
CA ARG A 87 15.02 0.64 -8.21
C ARG A 87 15.37 0.86 -6.74
N ALA A 88 14.35 0.84 -5.87
CA ALA A 88 14.45 1.20 -4.45
C ALA A 88 15.29 0.22 -3.61
N GLY A 89 15.84 -0.82 -4.24
CA GLY A 89 16.63 -1.89 -3.63
C GLY A 89 15.79 -3.11 -3.26
N PHE A 90 16.43 -4.28 -3.22
CA PHE A 90 15.77 -5.58 -3.05
C PHE A 90 14.81 -5.62 -1.84
N ARG A 91 15.28 -5.16 -0.67
CA ARG A 91 14.46 -5.17 0.55
C ARG A 91 13.20 -4.30 0.43
N ALA A 92 13.31 -3.11 -0.18
CA ALA A 92 12.16 -2.23 -0.38
C ALA A 92 11.14 -2.85 -1.33
N VAL A 93 11.60 -3.49 -2.41
CA VAL A 93 10.72 -4.19 -3.37
C VAL A 93 10.02 -5.37 -2.69
N VAL A 94 10.75 -6.22 -1.97
CA VAL A 94 10.16 -7.37 -1.25
C VAL A 94 9.13 -6.92 -0.22
N LEU A 95 9.45 -5.92 0.61
CA LEU A 95 8.50 -5.41 1.61
C LEU A 95 7.29 -4.72 0.96
N SER A 96 7.46 -4.06 -0.19
CA SER A 96 6.32 -3.50 -0.94
C SER A 96 5.44 -4.60 -1.53
N ALA A 97 6.03 -5.73 -1.96
CA ALA A 97 5.28 -6.90 -2.43
C ALA A 97 4.51 -7.56 -1.27
N VAL A 98 5.14 -7.72 -0.11
CA VAL A 98 4.47 -8.22 1.10
C VAL A 98 3.34 -7.28 1.50
N LEU A 99 3.59 -5.96 1.51
CA LEU A 99 2.56 -4.95 1.80
C LEU A 99 1.34 -5.10 0.87
N PHE A 100 1.57 -5.27 -0.43
CA PHE A 100 0.50 -5.50 -1.40
C PHE A 100 -0.26 -6.80 -1.13
N LEU A 101 0.43 -7.91 -0.90
CA LEU A 101 -0.21 -9.21 -0.62
C LEU A 101 -1.05 -9.18 0.65
N LEU A 102 -0.55 -8.56 1.70
CA LEU A 102 -1.29 -8.40 2.95
C LEU A 102 -2.50 -7.48 2.75
N ALA A 103 -2.31 -6.29 2.17
CA ALA A 103 -3.37 -5.29 2.03
C ALA A 103 -4.47 -5.69 1.02
N PHE A 104 -4.16 -6.49 0.01
CA PHE A 104 -5.12 -6.88 -1.02
C PHE A 104 -5.68 -8.28 -0.79
N LEU A 105 -4.81 -9.28 -0.60
CA LEU A 105 -5.22 -10.68 -0.52
C LEU A 105 -5.57 -11.11 0.91
N ALA A 106 -4.63 -10.97 1.86
CA ALA A 106 -4.84 -11.46 3.23
C ALA A 106 -6.00 -10.72 3.92
N GLN A 107 -6.06 -9.39 3.81
CA GLN A 107 -7.17 -8.59 4.35
C GLN A 107 -8.53 -9.03 3.82
N SER A 108 -8.64 -9.28 2.51
CA SER A 108 -9.91 -9.70 1.89
C SER A 108 -10.32 -11.10 2.34
N VAL A 109 -9.37 -12.05 2.39
CA VAL A 109 -9.62 -13.42 2.83
C VAL A 109 -10.01 -13.45 4.31
N LEU A 110 -9.25 -12.76 5.18
CA LEU A 110 -9.53 -12.73 6.61
C LEU A 110 -10.88 -12.07 6.92
N ALA A 111 -11.24 -11.00 6.19
CA ALA A 111 -12.53 -10.35 6.33
C ALA A 111 -13.68 -11.29 5.94
N SER A 112 -13.55 -12.06 4.83
CA SER A 112 -14.59 -13.02 4.43
C SER A 112 -14.73 -14.20 5.38
N LEU A 113 -13.63 -14.63 6.03
CA LEU A 113 -13.64 -15.71 7.00
C LEU A 113 -14.13 -15.25 8.39
N ALA A 114 -14.15 -13.95 8.67
CA ALA A 114 -14.63 -13.41 9.94
C ALA A 114 -16.11 -13.72 10.21
N ASP A 115 -16.91 -13.91 9.16
CA ASP A 115 -18.30 -14.35 9.27
C ASP A 115 -18.42 -15.79 9.83
N HIS A 116 -17.36 -16.59 9.73
CA HIS A 116 -17.34 -17.98 10.20
C HIS A 116 -16.73 -18.12 11.60
N SER A 117 -15.84 -17.21 12.00
CA SER A 117 -15.22 -17.21 13.32
C SER A 117 -14.65 -15.84 13.68
N VAL A 118 -14.95 -15.39 14.91
CA VAL A 118 -14.42 -14.14 15.48
C VAL A 118 -12.87 -14.08 15.49
N ALA A 119 -12.22 -15.26 15.53
CA ALA A 119 -10.77 -15.34 15.47
C ALA A 119 -10.20 -14.75 14.17
N PHE A 120 -10.88 -14.95 13.03
CA PHE A 120 -10.46 -14.34 11.76
C PHE A 120 -10.66 -12.82 11.76
N GLY A 121 -11.66 -12.30 12.44
CA GLY A 121 -11.80 -10.86 12.68
C GLY A 121 -10.61 -10.29 13.47
N GLY A 122 -10.17 -11.00 14.51
CA GLY A 122 -8.97 -10.66 15.27
C GLY A 122 -7.70 -10.71 14.40
N LEU A 123 -7.54 -11.74 13.58
CA LEU A 123 -6.41 -11.86 12.64
C LEU A 123 -6.43 -10.75 11.57
N HIS A 124 -7.63 -10.38 11.07
CA HIS A 124 -7.79 -9.25 10.15
C HIS A 124 -7.27 -7.93 10.77
N ALA A 125 -7.57 -7.69 12.05
CA ALA A 125 -7.09 -6.51 12.76
C ALA A 125 -5.55 -6.54 12.95
N LEU A 126 -4.99 -7.70 13.32
CA LEU A 126 -3.53 -7.87 13.45
C LEU A 126 -2.81 -7.70 12.12
N ASP A 127 -3.36 -8.24 11.03
CA ASP A 127 -2.82 -8.02 9.68
C ASP A 127 -2.84 -6.53 9.30
N GLY A 128 -3.89 -5.80 9.65
CA GLY A 128 -3.94 -4.34 9.50
C GLY A 128 -2.79 -3.61 10.21
N LEU A 129 -2.44 -4.02 11.43
CA LEU A 129 -1.28 -3.50 12.16
C LEU A 129 0.04 -3.84 11.46
N ALA A 130 0.19 -5.06 10.96
CA ALA A 130 1.38 -5.48 10.22
C ALA A 130 1.55 -4.64 8.94
N ILE A 131 0.47 -4.41 8.19
CA ILE A 131 0.42 -3.55 7.00
C ILE A 131 0.94 -2.15 7.32
N LEU A 132 0.39 -1.50 8.36
CA LEU A 132 0.79 -0.15 8.76
C LEU A 132 2.24 -0.10 9.25
N THR A 133 2.70 -1.13 9.97
CA THR A 133 4.08 -1.24 10.42
C THR A 133 5.06 -1.33 9.25
N ILE A 134 4.76 -2.16 8.24
CA ILE A 134 5.58 -2.29 7.03
C ILE A 134 5.59 -0.96 6.26
N ALA A 135 4.44 -0.32 6.08
CA ALA A 135 4.34 0.96 5.38
C ALA A 135 5.14 2.06 6.10
N ALA A 136 5.05 2.14 7.44
CA ALA A 136 5.82 3.08 8.25
C ALA A 136 7.33 2.83 8.12
N PHE A 137 7.76 1.57 8.20
CA PHE A 137 9.16 1.21 8.03
C PHE A 137 9.69 1.61 6.64
N LEU A 138 8.94 1.32 5.57
CA LEU A 138 9.28 1.70 4.21
C LEU A 138 9.37 3.22 4.05
N TYR A 139 8.40 3.96 4.61
CA TYR A 139 8.39 5.42 4.59
C TYR A 139 9.61 6.02 5.28
N LEU A 140 9.92 5.57 6.50
CA LEU A 140 11.07 6.05 7.26
C LEU A 140 12.40 5.77 6.55
N ARG A 141 12.52 4.63 5.88
CA ARG A 141 13.70 4.31 5.06
C ARG A 141 13.80 5.16 3.80
N ALA A 142 12.69 5.41 3.13
CA ALA A 142 12.66 6.22 1.92
C ALA A 142 12.94 7.72 2.17
N ARG A 143 12.86 8.18 3.42
CA ARG A 143 13.19 9.57 3.81
C ARG A 143 14.69 9.84 3.96
N ARG A 144 15.49 8.78 4.15
CA ARG A 144 16.95 8.87 4.31
C ARG A 144 17.65 8.88 2.96
#